data_481dea8597c6a7200fb458f47804b990
#
_entry.id   481dea8597c6a7200fb458f47804b990
#
_cell.length_a   1.000
_cell.length_b   1.000
_cell.length_c   1.000
_cell.angle_alpha   90.00
_cell.angle_beta   90.00
_cell.angle_gamma   90.00
#
_symmetry.space_group_name_H-M   'P 1'
#
loop_
_entity.id
_entity.type
_entity.pdbx_description
1 polymer ?
#
loop_
_entity_poly.entity_id
_entity_poly.type
_entity_poly.pdbx_seq_one_letter_code
_entity_poly.pdbx_strand_id
1 'polypeptide(L)'
;VSNEDITLTAGDAEVTVTPGNGGRIGSLRIGDVELLRQGHKFGCFPMVPWCGRIRDGRFLDGATLQQMPLNAPPHAIHGTARDGAWRTARTGKSEAVITYDLVAPWPHPGRVTQLFTLTEDAFTVTMSVETYEDSFPAQVGWHPWFNRNLGQGDVQVDFTPAWQEERGEDHLPTGHRIEPKPSPWDDCFGMPDGVDVTLTWPGQLELKVASREQWVVVYDEQEAAVCVEPQTGPPNGLNTRPRLVTPIDPVEATMTWSWRRL
;
A
#
# COMPACT_ATOMS: atom_id res chain seq x y z
N VAL A 1 8.66 -21.58 -11.87
CA VAL A 1 8.11 -20.33 -11.31
C VAL A 1 9.20 -19.68 -10.49
N SER A 2 9.68 -18.52 -10.90
CA SER A 2 10.80 -17.80 -10.27
C SER A 2 10.28 -16.87 -9.18
N ASN A 3 11.07 -16.71 -8.11
CA ASN A 3 10.92 -15.70 -7.07
C ASN A 3 12.02 -14.63 -7.18
N GLU A 4 12.74 -14.64 -8.30
CA GLU A 4 13.80 -13.68 -8.57
C GLU A 4 13.24 -12.27 -8.74
N ASP A 5 14.09 -11.28 -8.48
CA ASP A 5 13.75 -9.89 -8.69
C ASP A 5 13.45 -9.60 -10.16
N ILE A 6 12.46 -8.74 -10.40
CA ILE A 6 12.02 -8.34 -11.73
C ILE A 6 12.40 -6.87 -11.91
N THR A 7 13.10 -6.58 -13.00
CA THR A 7 13.42 -5.21 -13.39
C THR A 7 12.54 -4.78 -14.56
N LEU A 8 11.80 -3.70 -14.38
CA LEU A 8 11.00 -3.04 -15.43
C LEU A 8 11.72 -1.76 -15.86
N THR A 9 11.70 -1.47 -17.15
CA THR A 9 12.36 -0.27 -17.70
C THR A 9 11.49 0.44 -18.72
N ALA A 10 11.49 1.78 -18.67
CA ALA A 10 10.87 2.65 -19.68
C ALA A 10 11.58 4.01 -19.67
N GLY A 11 12.19 4.39 -20.81
CA GLY A 11 13.05 5.58 -20.85
C GLY A 11 14.21 5.46 -19.86
N ASP A 12 14.35 6.44 -18.98
CA ASP A 12 15.31 6.42 -17.87
C ASP A 12 14.69 6.03 -16.53
N ALA A 13 13.44 5.59 -16.54
CA ALA A 13 12.78 5.03 -15.36
C ALA A 13 13.04 3.53 -15.25
N GLU A 14 13.30 3.08 -14.02
CA GLU A 14 13.53 1.69 -13.68
C GLU A 14 12.81 1.35 -12.37
N VAL A 15 12.06 0.24 -12.37
CA VAL A 15 11.39 -0.30 -11.18
C VAL A 15 11.91 -1.71 -10.94
N THR A 16 12.24 -2.01 -9.70
CA THR A 16 12.53 -3.38 -9.24
C THR A 16 11.39 -3.89 -8.38
N VAL A 17 10.79 -5.00 -8.79
CA VAL A 17 9.81 -5.75 -7.99
C VAL A 17 10.52 -6.95 -7.38
N THR A 18 10.27 -7.22 -6.10
CA THR A 18 10.93 -8.29 -5.34
C THR A 18 9.91 -9.35 -4.87
N PRO A 19 9.54 -10.31 -5.76
CA PRO A 19 8.56 -11.33 -5.41
C PRO A 19 8.97 -12.16 -4.19
N GLY A 20 10.25 -12.53 -4.09
CA GLY A 20 10.80 -13.30 -2.97
C GLY A 20 10.77 -12.57 -1.62
N ASN A 21 10.65 -11.24 -1.64
CA ASN A 21 10.56 -10.39 -0.44
C ASN A 21 9.18 -9.73 -0.32
N GLY A 22 8.14 -10.52 -0.24
CA GLY A 22 6.78 -10.05 0.05
C GLY A 22 6.10 -9.30 -1.08
N GLY A 23 6.52 -9.51 -2.33
CA GLY A 23 5.92 -8.85 -3.49
C GLY A 23 6.10 -7.32 -3.50
N ARG A 24 7.18 -6.83 -2.87
CA ARG A 24 7.50 -5.40 -2.76
C ARG A 24 7.88 -4.79 -4.11
N ILE A 25 7.57 -3.51 -4.25
CA ILE A 25 8.29 -2.61 -5.14
C ILE A 25 9.55 -2.19 -4.36
N GLY A 26 10.68 -2.79 -4.69
CA GLY A 26 11.92 -2.60 -3.93
C GLY A 26 12.63 -1.30 -4.28
N SER A 27 12.46 -0.81 -5.53
CA SER A 27 13.15 0.36 -6.05
C SER A 27 12.29 1.06 -7.10
N LEU A 28 12.32 2.39 -7.12
CA LEU A 28 11.91 3.23 -8.25
C LEU A 28 13.04 4.24 -8.51
N ARG A 29 13.71 4.11 -9.62
CA ARG A 29 14.78 5.03 -10.05
C ARG A 29 14.32 5.84 -11.25
N ILE A 30 14.64 7.13 -11.23
CA ILE A 30 14.44 8.04 -12.35
C ILE A 30 15.80 8.64 -12.66
N GLY A 31 16.45 8.13 -13.72
CA GLY A 31 17.87 8.36 -13.94
C GLY A 31 18.70 7.80 -12.80
N ASP A 32 19.52 8.64 -12.17
CA ASP A 32 20.36 8.24 -11.04
C ASP A 32 19.70 8.39 -9.67
N VAL A 33 18.44 8.84 -9.62
CA VAL A 33 17.74 9.16 -8.36
C VAL A 33 16.86 8.00 -7.91
N GLU A 34 17.14 7.47 -6.72
CA GLU A 34 16.31 6.46 -6.06
C GLU A 34 15.24 7.14 -5.19
N LEU A 35 13.97 6.91 -5.50
CA LEU A 35 12.86 7.52 -4.78
C LEU A 35 12.44 6.76 -3.53
N LEU A 36 12.70 5.45 -3.47
CA LEU A 36 12.26 4.61 -2.35
C LEU A 36 13.42 4.34 -1.39
N ARG A 37 13.12 4.37 -0.10
CA ARG A 37 14.05 3.95 0.93
C ARG A 37 14.46 2.50 0.70
N GLN A 38 15.75 2.26 0.64
CA GLN A 38 16.33 0.95 0.40
C GLN A 38 16.45 0.13 1.69
N GLY A 39 16.42 -1.18 1.55
CA GLY A 39 16.54 -2.15 2.63
C GLY A 39 15.41 -3.19 2.62
N HIS A 40 15.68 -4.33 3.23
CA HIS A 40 14.78 -5.49 3.21
C HIS A 40 13.34 -5.21 3.70
N LYS A 41 13.17 -4.26 4.61
CA LYS A 41 11.87 -3.89 5.22
C LYS A 41 11.19 -2.70 4.55
N PHE A 42 11.86 -2.01 3.64
CA PHE A 42 11.41 -0.77 3.03
C PHE A 42 10.92 -0.97 1.58
N GLY A 43 11.13 -0.01 0.71
CA GLY A 43 10.49 0.00 -0.59
C GLY A 43 9.00 0.31 -0.46
N CYS A 44 8.17 -0.44 -1.15
CA CYS A 44 6.72 -0.36 -1.03
C CYS A 44 6.15 -1.76 -0.92
N PHE A 45 5.69 -2.16 0.25
CA PHE A 45 5.08 -3.47 0.42
C PHE A 45 3.56 -3.43 0.23
N PRO A 46 2.96 -4.52 -0.28
CA PRO A 46 1.52 -4.66 -0.35
C PRO A 46 0.94 -4.92 1.04
N MET A 47 -0.16 -4.26 1.35
CA MET A 47 -0.95 -4.53 2.55
C MET A 47 -2.19 -5.30 2.12
N VAL A 48 -2.23 -6.58 2.42
CA VAL A 48 -3.31 -7.49 2.06
C VAL A 48 -3.27 -8.74 2.94
N PRO A 49 -4.37 -9.30 3.38
CA PRO A 49 -5.76 -8.93 3.14
C PRO A 49 -6.35 -7.86 4.08
N TRP A 50 -5.53 -7.10 4.79
CA TRP A 50 -5.95 -5.88 5.50
C TRP A 50 -4.83 -4.84 5.51
N CYS A 51 -5.23 -3.58 5.70
CA CYS A 51 -4.35 -2.42 5.81
C CYS A 51 -4.36 -1.86 7.23
N GLY A 52 -3.20 -1.41 7.72
CA GLY A 52 -3.10 -0.89 9.07
C GLY A 52 -3.38 -1.96 10.13
N ARG A 53 -3.80 -1.52 11.32
CA ARG A 53 -4.06 -2.40 12.45
C ARG A 53 -5.46 -2.99 12.43
N ILE A 54 -5.60 -4.22 12.93
CA ILE A 54 -6.86 -4.80 13.39
C ILE A 54 -6.83 -4.82 14.91
N ARG A 55 -7.87 -4.29 15.56
CA ARG A 55 -8.03 -4.28 17.02
C ARG A 55 -7.86 -5.68 17.60
N ASP A 56 -6.91 -5.85 18.51
CA ASP A 56 -6.58 -7.12 19.17
C ASP A 56 -6.33 -8.29 18.21
N GLY A 57 -6.04 -7.98 16.94
CA GLY A 57 -5.89 -8.97 15.88
C GLY A 57 -7.17 -9.73 15.54
N ARG A 58 -8.34 -9.25 15.93
CA ARG A 58 -9.63 -9.95 15.76
C ARG A 58 -10.55 -9.24 14.80
N PHE A 59 -11.23 -10.02 13.97
CA PHE A 59 -12.31 -9.51 13.12
C PHE A 59 -13.43 -10.54 12.98
N LEU A 60 -14.66 -10.04 12.76
CA LEU A 60 -15.81 -10.87 12.46
C LEU A 60 -15.84 -11.21 10.97
N ASP A 61 -15.95 -12.50 10.71
CA ASP A 61 -16.15 -13.08 9.40
C ASP A 61 -17.49 -13.82 9.42
N GLY A 62 -18.55 -13.15 9.00
CA GLY A 62 -19.89 -13.60 9.27
C GLY A 62 -20.14 -13.69 10.78
N ALA A 63 -20.47 -14.89 11.27
CA ALA A 63 -20.67 -15.16 12.70
C ALA A 63 -19.39 -15.66 13.40
N THR A 64 -18.29 -15.85 12.67
CA THR A 64 -17.06 -16.41 13.21
C THR A 64 -16.06 -15.30 13.57
N LEU A 65 -15.58 -15.33 14.81
CA LEU A 65 -14.50 -14.44 15.23
C LEU A 65 -13.14 -15.05 14.82
N GLN A 66 -12.44 -14.39 13.93
CA GLN A 66 -11.11 -14.79 13.50
C GLN A 66 -10.01 -14.10 14.32
N GLN A 67 -8.91 -14.80 14.57
CA GLN A 67 -7.75 -14.28 15.30
C GLN A 67 -6.52 -14.31 14.40
N MET A 68 -5.93 -13.14 14.19
CA MET A 68 -4.66 -12.97 13.47
C MET A 68 -3.49 -12.86 14.45
N PRO A 69 -2.26 -13.21 14.02
CA PRO A 69 -1.06 -13.04 14.85
C PRO A 69 -0.86 -11.59 15.26
N LEU A 70 -0.46 -11.37 16.51
CA LEU A 70 -0.24 -10.04 17.07
C LEU A 70 1.18 -9.55 16.73
N ASN A 71 1.40 -9.18 15.48
CA ASN A 71 2.70 -8.69 14.99
C ASN A 71 2.94 -7.19 15.28
N ALA A 72 1.97 -6.51 15.88
CA ALA A 72 2.09 -5.16 16.45
C ALA A 72 1.28 -5.10 17.75
N PRO A 73 1.70 -5.82 18.82
CA PRO A 73 0.91 -5.98 20.03
C PRO A 73 0.42 -4.64 20.62
N PRO A 74 -0.84 -4.58 21.05
CA PRO A 74 -1.83 -5.66 21.17
C PRO A 74 -2.59 -5.97 19.87
N HIS A 75 -2.18 -5.45 18.72
CA HIS A 75 -2.88 -5.54 17.44
C HIS A 75 -2.15 -6.41 16.42
N ALA A 76 -2.85 -6.79 15.35
CA ALA A 76 -2.26 -7.30 14.11
C ALA A 76 -2.14 -6.15 13.11
N ILE A 77 -1.11 -6.14 12.23
CA ILE A 77 -0.88 -5.03 11.30
C ILE A 77 -0.49 -5.52 9.89
N HIS A 78 -1.02 -4.86 8.86
CA HIS A 78 -0.59 -4.89 7.46
C HIS A 78 -0.68 -6.23 6.74
N GLY A 79 -1.65 -7.07 7.07
CA GLY A 79 -1.88 -8.31 6.34
C GLY A 79 -0.82 -9.39 6.55
N THR A 80 -0.85 -10.39 5.69
CA THR A 80 0.03 -11.56 5.75
C THR A 80 0.98 -11.65 4.55
N ALA A 81 0.65 -11.01 3.44
CA ALA A 81 1.32 -11.26 2.16
C ALA A 81 2.71 -10.58 2.04
N ARG A 82 2.98 -9.55 2.83
CA ARG A 82 4.28 -8.84 2.82
C ARG A 82 5.45 -9.68 3.36
N ASP A 83 5.15 -10.72 4.11
CA ASP A 83 6.14 -11.63 4.70
C ASP A 83 6.23 -12.96 3.95
N GLY A 84 5.41 -13.12 2.90
CA GLY A 84 5.38 -14.31 2.07
C GLY A 84 6.19 -14.17 0.78
N ALA A 85 6.49 -15.31 0.15
CA ALA A 85 7.07 -15.33 -1.17
C ALA A 85 5.97 -15.35 -2.23
N TRP A 86 6.03 -14.38 -3.14
CA TRP A 86 5.17 -14.28 -4.31
C TRP A 86 5.80 -15.01 -5.49
N ARG A 87 4.99 -15.37 -6.46
CA ARG A 87 5.42 -16.06 -7.68
C ARG A 87 5.24 -15.16 -8.89
N THR A 88 6.23 -15.14 -9.76
CA THR A 88 6.13 -14.45 -11.05
C THR A 88 5.22 -15.25 -11.98
N ALA A 89 4.12 -14.65 -12.40
CA ALA A 89 3.20 -15.23 -13.39
C ALA A 89 3.54 -14.77 -14.82
N ARG A 90 3.96 -13.51 -14.96
CA ARG A 90 4.36 -12.93 -16.26
C ARG A 90 5.38 -11.82 -16.02
N THR A 91 6.33 -11.68 -16.93
CA THR A 91 7.27 -10.57 -16.95
C THR A 91 7.57 -10.14 -18.38
N GLY A 92 7.68 -8.84 -18.58
CA GLY A 92 8.07 -8.19 -19.83
C GLY A 92 9.02 -7.04 -19.53
N LYS A 93 9.30 -6.21 -20.53
CA LYS A 93 10.22 -5.07 -20.40
C LYS A 93 9.67 -4.01 -19.43
N SER A 94 8.37 -3.72 -19.50
CA SER A 94 7.73 -2.63 -18.76
C SER A 94 6.47 -3.06 -18.02
N GLU A 95 6.18 -4.36 -17.95
CA GLU A 95 5.06 -4.92 -17.21
C GLU A 95 5.41 -6.24 -16.54
N ALA A 96 4.77 -6.53 -15.41
CA ALA A 96 4.88 -7.81 -14.73
C ALA A 96 3.59 -8.14 -13.99
N VAL A 97 3.38 -9.43 -13.76
CA VAL A 97 2.32 -9.96 -12.92
C VAL A 97 2.92 -10.93 -11.91
N ILE A 98 2.62 -10.72 -10.66
CA ILE A 98 2.98 -11.64 -9.57
C ILE A 98 1.75 -12.06 -8.80
N THR A 99 1.77 -13.24 -8.22
CA THR A 99 0.65 -13.82 -7.47
C THR A 99 1.10 -14.37 -6.12
N TYR A 100 0.18 -14.35 -5.19
CA TYR A 100 0.35 -14.90 -3.85
C TYR A 100 -0.91 -15.68 -3.46
N ASP A 101 -0.77 -16.92 -3.02
CA ASP A 101 -1.89 -17.67 -2.49
C ASP A 101 -2.08 -17.34 -1.01
N LEU A 102 -3.31 -16.97 -0.63
CA LEU A 102 -3.67 -16.75 0.77
C LEU A 102 -3.60 -18.08 1.52
N VAL A 103 -2.82 -18.09 2.59
CA VAL A 103 -2.57 -19.28 3.41
C VAL A 103 -2.71 -18.94 4.89
N ALA A 104 -2.80 -19.96 5.73
CA ALA A 104 -2.81 -19.77 7.17
C ALA A 104 -1.70 -18.77 7.59
N PRO A 105 -1.97 -17.86 8.53
CA PRO A 105 -3.13 -17.80 9.44
C PRO A 105 -4.42 -17.22 8.83
N TRP A 106 -4.42 -16.74 7.57
CA TRP A 106 -5.66 -16.30 6.92
C TRP A 106 -6.60 -17.51 6.73
N PRO A 107 -7.89 -17.39 7.14
CA PRO A 107 -8.76 -18.56 7.23
C PRO A 107 -9.36 -19.03 5.91
N HIS A 108 -9.27 -18.20 4.85
CA HIS A 108 -9.90 -18.50 3.57
C HIS A 108 -8.87 -18.69 2.45
N PRO A 109 -8.99 -19.76 1.64
CA PRO A 109 -8.16 -19.89 0.46
C PRO A 109 -8.56 -18.86 -0.61
N GLY A 110 -7.56 -18.26 -1.23
CA GLY A 110 -7.75 -17.26 -2.27
C GLY A 110 -6.42 -16.86 -2.88
N ARG A 111 -6.49 -15.94 -3.82
CA ARG A 111 -5.32 -15.44 -4.54
C ARG A 111 -5.26 -13.92 -4.51
N VAL A 112 -4.08 -13.41 -4.30
CA VAL A 112 -3.73 -12.01 -4.53
C VAL A 112 -2.92 -11.92 -5.81
N THR A 113 -3.26 -10.96 -6.66
CA THR A 113 -2.53 -10.67 -7.91
C THR A 113 -2.11 -9.22 -7.88
N GLN A 114 -0.84 -8.93 -8.20
CA GLN A 114 -0.38 -7.58 -8.52
C GLN A 114 0.04 -7.51 -9.98
N LEU A 115 -0.49 -6.52 -10.69
CA LEU A 115 -0.13 -6.17 -12.06
C LEU A 115 0.61 -4.83 -12.04
N PHE A 116 1.82 -4.81 -12.56
CA PHE A 116 2.68 -3.64 -12.63
C PHE A 116 2.83 -3.18 -14.08
N THR A 117 2.78 -1.87 -14.31
CA THR A 117 3.03 -1.25 -15.62
C THR A 117 3.87 0.01 -15.44
N LEU A 118 4.96 0.13 -16.19
CA LEU A 118 5.85 1.26 -16.18
C LEU A 118 5.84 1.97 -17.54
N THR A 119 5.69 3.30 -17.50
CA THR A 119 5.95 4.21 -18.63
C THR A 119 7.11 5.14 -18.30
N GLU A 120 7.48 6.03 -19.21
CA GLU A 120 8.60 6.97 -18.99
C GLU A 120 8.32 7.97 -17.85
N ASP A 121 7.05 8.20 -17.53
CA ASP A 121 6.60 9.22 -16.58
C ASP A 121 5.60 8.72 -15.52
N ALA A 122 5.27 7.43 -15.53
CA ALA A 122 4.33 6.86 -14.57
C ALA A 122 4.58 5.37 -14.30
N PHE A 123 4.24 4.97 -13.08
CA PHE A 123 4.19 3.58 -12.64
C PHE A 123 2.82 3.29 -12.04
N THR A 124 2.18 2.23 -12.50
CA THR A 124 0.87 1.82 -12.03
C THR A 124 0.91 0.40 -11.50
N VAL A 125 0.29 0.18 -10.35
CA VAL A 125 0.08 -1.15 -9.79
C VAL A 125 -1.40 -1.35 -9.49
N THR A 126 -1.93 -2.47 -9.94
CA THR A 126 -3.28 -2.94 -9.58
C THR A 126 -3.13 -4.20 -8.74
N MET A 127 -3.82 -4.23 -7.61
CA MET A 127 -3.85 -5.41 -6.72
C MET A 127 -5.28 -5.88 -6.57
N SER A 128 -5.51 -7.17 -6.76
CA SER A 128 -6.82 -7.80 -6.57
C SER A 128 -6.72 -9.00 -5.65
N VAL A 129 -7.77 -9.21 -4.87
CA VAL A 129 -7.97 -10.37 -4.00
C VAL A 129 -9.18 -11.14 -4.50
N GLU A 130 -8.98 -12.41 -4.80
CA GLU A 130 -10.02 -13.34 -5.23
C GLU A 130 -10.15 -14.48 -4.22
N THR A 131 -11.37 -14.98 -4.04
CA THR A 131 -11.62 -16.17 -3.25
C THR A 131 -11.70 -17.42 -4.12
N TYR A 132 -11.26 -18.56 -3.59
CA TYR A 132 -11.45 -19.85 -4.21
C TYR A 132 -12.75 -20.55 -3.74
N GLU A 133 -13.31 -20.11 -2.61
CA GLU A 133 -14.44 -20.76 -1.97
C GLU A 133 -15.44 -19.72 -1.45
N ASP A 134 -15.45 -19.50 -0.15
CA ASP A 134 -16.39 -18.64 0.53
C ASP A 134 -16.00 -17.17 0.45
N SER A 135 -16.99 -16.29 0.56
CA SER A 135 -16.78 -14.85 0.69
C SER A 135 -16.11 -14.51 2.00
N PHE A 136 -15.26 -13.49 2.01
CA PHE A 136 -14.61 -12.96 3.20
C PHE A 136 -14.36 -11.46 3.10
N PRO A 137 -14.26 -10.74 4.23
CA PRO A 137 -13.88 -9.33 4.21
C PRO A 137 -12.40 -9.17 3.92
N ALA A 138 -12.02 -8.20 3.09
CA ALA A 138 -10.62 -7.88 2.81
C ALA A 138 -10.40 -6.40 2.52
N GLN A 139 -9.16 -5.99 2.67
CA GLN A 139 -8.64 -4.70 2.23
C GLN A 139 -7.36 -4.91 1.44
N VAL A 140 -7.10 -4.01 0.51
CA VAL A 140 -5.83 -3.90 -0.22
C VAL A 140 -5.31 -2.47 -0.15
N GLY A 141 -4.00 -2.33 -0.12
CA GLY A 141 -3.31 -1.05 -0.12
C GLY A 141 -1.81 -1.23 -0.25
N TRP A 142 -1.09 -0.12 -0.28
CA TRP A 142 0.36 -0.11 -0.45
C TRP A 142 1.02 0.83 0.54
N HIS A 143 2.19 0.45 1.00
CA HIS A 143 2.97 1.19 2.01
C HIS A 143 4.32 1.63 1.43
N PRO A 144 4.34 2.66 0.58
CA PRO A 144 5.58 3.17 0.02
C PRO A 144 6.36 4.00 1.05
N TRP A 145 7.65 3.75 1.13
CA TRP A 145 8.62 4.52 1.90
C TRP A 145 9.41 5.41 0.95
N PHE A 146 8.88 6.60 0.64
CA PHE A 146 9.60 7.57 -0.18
C PHE A 146 10.75 8.20 0.61
N ASN A 147 11.92 8.32 0.02
CA ASN A 147 13.04 9.03 0.62
C ASN A 147 12.64 10.48 0.93
N ARG A 148 12.86 10.91 2.17
CA ARG A 148 12.54 12.28 2.58
C ARG A 148 13.37 13.30 1.82
N ASN A 149 14.63 12.99 1.54
CA ASN A 149 15.58 13.89 0.91
C ASN A 149 16.29 13.18 -0.26
N LEU A 150 16.33 13.83 -1.41
CA LEU A 150 17.02 13.35 -2.60
C LEU A 150 18.33 14.12 -2.89
N GLY A 151 18.85 14.87 -1.91
CA GLY A 151 20.11 15.58 -1.99
C GLY A 151 20.01 17.11 -2.03
N GLN A 152 18.84 17.69 -2.29
CA GLN A 152 18.65 19.14 -2.38
C GLN A 152 17.58 19.73 -1.44
N GLY A 153 17.17 18.95 -0.46
CA GLY A 153 16.18 19.37 0.53
C GLY A 153 15.10 18.32 0.76
N ASP A 154 14.34 18.54 1.81
CA ASP A 154 13.28 17.61 2.20
C ASP A 154 12.05 17.73 1.32
N VAL A 155 11.38 16.61 1.13
CA VAL A 155 10.13 16.52 0.40
C VAL A 155 9.03 17.33 1.08
N GLN A 156 8.28 18.05 0.26
CA GLN A 156 7.04 18.73 0.65
C GLN A 156 5.86 17.82 0.26
N VAL A 157 4.92 17.64 1.19
CA VAL A 157 3.71 16.83 0.98
C VAL A 157 2.52 17.78 0.86
N ASP A 158 1.84 17.73 -0.27
CA ASP A 158 0.68 18.56 -0.56
C ASP A 158 -0.54 17.70 -0.92
N PHE A 159 -1.62 17.86 -0.16
CA PHE A 159 -2.91 17.22 -0.39
C PHE A 159 -4.02 17.96 0.36
N THR A 160 -5.26 17.78 -0.08
CA THR A 160 -6.43 18.44 0.49
C THR A 160 -7.48 17.41 0.89
N PRO A 161 -7.33 16.72 2.02
CA PRO A 161 -8.31 15.75 2.49
C PRO A 161 -9.59 16.43 2.98
N ALA A 162 -10.72 15.73 2.84
CA ALA A 162 -12.00 16.22 3.34
C ALA A 162 -12.17 16.03 4.86
N TRP A 163 -11.50 15.03 5.42
CA TRP A 163 -11.48 14.76 6.87
C TRP A 163 -10.24 13.95 7.26
N GLN A 164 -9.94 13.96 8.54
CA GLN A 164 -8.99 13.05 9.18
C GLN A 164 -9.76 12.11 10.10
N GLU A 165 -9.44 10.81 10.09
CA GLU A 165 -9.94 9.90 11.11
C GLU A 165 -9.25 10.23 12.45
N GLU A 166 -10.04 10.52 13.49
CA GLU A 166 -9.48 10.74 14.81
C GLU A 166 -8.80 9.45 15.29
N ARG A 167 -7.53 9.55 15.63
CA ARG A 167 -6.73 8.43 16.12
C ARG A 167 -6.74 8.41 17.65
N GLY A 168 -7.14 7.28 18.24
CA GLY A 168 -7.08 7.05 19.68
C GLY A 168 -5.66 6.77 20.17
N GLU A 169 -5.51 6.70 21.49
CA GLU A 169 -4.23 6.34 22.13
C GLU A 169 -3.76 4.92 21.79
N ASP A 170 -4.68 4.06 21.39
CA ASP A 170 -4.42 2.70 20.91
C ASP A 170 -3.99 2.64 19.43
N HIS A 171 -3.74 3.77 18.79
CA HIS A 171 -3.40 3.93 17.37
C HIS A 171 -4.50 3.50 16.38
N LEU A 172 -5.73 3.33 16.84
CA LEU A 172 -6.87 2.98 16.00
C LEU A 172 -7.81 4.17 15.84
N PRO A 173 -8.57 4.22 14.72
CA PRO A 173 -9.64 5.21 14.59
C PRO A 173 -10.67 5.08 15.72
N THR A 174 -11.07 6.22 16.28
CA THR A 174 -12.11 6.27 17.30
C THR A 174 -13.52 6.12 16.73
N GLY A 175 -13.66 6.27 15.41
CA GLY A 175 -14.93 6.34 14.70
C GLY A 175 -15.39 7.78 14.44
N HIS A 176 -14.71 8.78 14.98
CA HIS A 176 -14.99 10.19 14.72
C HIS A 176 -14.11 10.72 13.58
N ARG A 177 -14.68 11.63 12.80
CA ARG A 177 -13.98 12.41 11.79
C ARG A 177 -13.72 13.81 12.34
N ILE A 178 -12.51 14.29 12.11
CA ILE A 178 -12.07 15.63 12.55
C ILE A 178 -11.56 16.42 11.36
N GLU A 179 -11.42 17.72 11.55
CA GLU A 179 -10.73 18.57 10.58
C GLU A 179 -9.27 18.13 10.45
N PRO A 180 -8.73 18.07 9.21
CA PRO A 180 -7.35 17.69 8.99
C PRO A 180 -6.37 18.57 9.75
N LYS A 181 -5.48 17.94 10.50
CA LYS A 181 -4.41 18.61 11.25
C LYS A 181 -3.14 18.71 10.40
N PRO A 182 -2.27 19.70 10.66
CA PRO A 182 -0.96 19.77 10.01
C PRO A 182 -0.04 18.63 10.46
N SER A 183 1.04 18.41 9.67
CA SER A 183 2.17 17.54 10.06
C SER A 183 2.71 17.90 11.47
N PRO A 184 3.24 16.90 12.23
CA PRO A 184 3.54 15.52 11.79
C PRO A 184 2.30 14.62 11.76
N TRP A 185 2.36 13.61 10.87
CA TRP A 185 1.27 12.67 10.65
C TRP A 185 1.70 11.22 10.87
N ASP A 186 0.82 10.47 11.45
CA ASP A 186 0.66 9.01 11.37
C ASP A 186 -0.84 8.76 11.36
N ASP A 187 -1.51 9.24 10.29
CA ASP A 187 -2.95 9.44 10.30
C ASP A 187 -3.60 9.01 8.99
N CYS A 188 -4.85 8.57 9.11
CA CYS A 188 -5.71 8.19 8.00
C CYS A 188 -6.61 9.37 7.61
N PHE A 189 -6.64 9.68 6.33
CA PHE A 189 -7.42 10.76 5.74
C PHE A 189 -8.44 10.24 4.74
N GLY A 190 -9.54 10.97 4.62
CA GLY A 190 -10.57 10.72 3.61
C GLY A 190 -10.47 11.71 2.45
N MET A 191 -10.42 11.18 1.24
CA MET A 191 -10.42 11.92 -0.02
C MET A 191 -11.53 11.36 -0.93
N PRO A 192 -12.78 11.86 -0.81
CA PRO A 192 -13.96 11.28 -1.47
C PRO A 192 -13.88 11.20 -2.99
N ASP A 193 -13.14 12.13 -3.60
CA ASP A 193 -12.95 12.19 -5.06
C ASP A 193 -11.75 11.35 -5.55
N GLY A 194 -11.15 10.59 -4.66
CA GLY A 194 -9.95 9.79 -4.88
C GLY A 194 -8.72 10.35 -4.20
N VAL A 195 -7.74 9.48 -3.95
CA VAL A 195 -6.44 9.87 -3.40
C VAL A 195 -5.67 10.67 -4.45
N ASP A 196 -5.22 11.85 -4.05
CA ASP A 196 -4.40 12.77 -4.86
C ASP A 196 -3.43 13.49 -3.91
N VAL A 197 -2.21 12.98 -3.82
CA VAL A 197 -1.16 13.52 -2.95
C VAL A 197 0.06 13.82 -3.79
N THR A 198 0.56 15.04 -3.71
CA THR A 198 1.77 15.47 -4.43
C THR A 198 2.96 15.54 -3.47
N LEU A 199 4.03 14.88 -3.86
CA LEU A 199 5.33 14.92 -3.21
C LEU A 199 6.27 15.77 -4.07
N THR A 200 6.81 16.85 -3.51
CA THR A 200 7.74 17.73 -4.22
C THR A 200 9.09 17.76 -3.53
N TRP A 201 10.12 17.28 -4.21
CA TRP A 201 11.51 17.51 -3.83
C TRP A 201 11.99 18.76 -4.56
N PRO A 202 12.21 19.87 -3.84
CA PRO A 202 12.45 21.17 -4.45
C PRO A 202 13.61 21.18 -5.46
N GLY A 203 13.36 21.71 -6.66
CA GLY A 203 14.36 21.79 -7.71
C GLY A 203 14.81 20.45 -8.33
N GLN A 204 14.15 19.36 -8.00
CA GLN A 204 14.50 18.04 -8.51
C GLN A 204 13.32 17.33 -9.19
N LEU A 205 12.28 17.04 -8.43
CA LEU A 205 11.22 16.14 -8.87
C LEU A 205 9.90 16.44 -8.17
N GLU A 206 8.81 16.29 -8.89
CA GLU A 206 7.47 16.20 -8.35
C GLU A 206 6.89 14.83 -8.68
N LEU A 207 6.30 14.17 -7.70
CA LEU A 207 5.63 12.88 -7.86
C LEU A 207 4.22 12.97 -7.26
N LYS A 208 3.24 12.53 -8.05
CA LYS A 208 1.85 12.40 -7.61
C LYS A 208 1.53 10.96 -7.30
N VAL A 209 0.98 10.72 -6.11
CA VAL A 209 0.36 9.45 -5.71
C VAL A 209 -1.14 9.57 -5.89
N ALA A 210 -1.72 8.75 -6.76
CA ALA A 210 -3.14 8.80 -7.08
C ALA A 210 -3.78 7.41 -6.99
N SER A 211 -5.06 7.39 -6.59
CA SER A 211 -5.91 6.21 -6.58
C SER A 211 -7.38 6.63 -6.64
N ARG A 212 -8.24 5.77 -7.16
CA ARG A 212 -9.69 5.99 -7.07
C ARG A 212 -10.26 5.69 -5.69
N GLU A 213 -9.47 5.05 -4.83
CA GLU A 213 -9.86 4.81 -3.45
C GLU A 213 -9.92 6.13 -2.67
N GLN A 214 -10.75 6.17 -1.63
CA GLN A 214 -10.95 7.40 -0.84
C GLN A 214 -10.07 7.47 0.41
N TRP A 215 -9.32 6.43 0.73
CA TRP A 215 -8.57 6.36 1.97
C TRP A 215 -7.08 6.44 1.69
N VAL A 216 -6.39 7.28 2.46
CA VAL A 216 -4.94 7.38 2.43
C VAL A 216 -4.40 7.56 3.83
N VAL A 217 -3.38 6.79 4.18
CA VAL A 217 -2.58 7.06 5.38
C VAL A 217 -1.35 7.85 4.94
N VAL A 218 -1.05 8.90 5.68
CA VAL A 218 0.20 9.67 5.54
C VAL A 218 0.98 9.52 6.83
N TYR A 219 2.23 9.10 6.70
CA TYR A 219 3.15 8.89 7.81
C TYR A 219 4.47 9.60 7.53
N ASP A 220 4.75 10.66 8.27
CA ASP A 220 5.93 11.50 8.08
C ASP A 220 6.77 11.70 9.35
N GLU A 221 6.53 10.93 10.39
CA GLU A 221 7.27 11.00 11.65
C GLU A 221 8.68 10.38 11.56
N GLN A 222 9.04 9.75 10.43
CA GLN A 222 10.36 9.17 10.22
C GLN A 222 11.34 10.20 9.65
N GLU A 223 12.57 10.22 10.17
CA GLU A 223 13.61 11.13 9.70
C GLU A 223 14.00 10.91 8.24
N ALA A 224 14.06 9.65 7.81
CA ALA A 224 14.59 9.28 6.49
C ALA A 224 13.52 9.12 5.40
N ALA A 225 12.24 9.05 5.75
CA ALA A 225 11.21 8.71 4.78
C ALA A 225 9.85 9.34 5.10
N VAL A 226 9.02 9.41 4.05
CA VAL A 226 7.59 9.76 4.12
C VAL A 226 6.80 8.66 3.43
N CYS A 227 5.70 8.22 4.06
CA CYS A 227 4.80 7.24 3.49
C CYS A 227 3.48 7.89 3.08
N VAL A 228 3.00 7.52 1.90
CA VAL A 228 1.68 7.92 1.36
C VAL A 228 1.01 6.66 0.86
N GLU A 229 0.00 6.21 1.58
CA GLU A 229 -0.51 4.84 1.54
C GLU A 229 -1.98 4.79 1.09
N PRO A 230 -2.26 4.72 -0.24
CA PRO A 230 -3.62 4.48 -0.71
C PRO A 230 -4.11 3.10 -0.27
N GLN A 231 -5.35 3.04 0.21
CA GLN A 231 -5.96 1.79 0.68
C GLN A 231 -7.48 1.79 0.52
N THR A 232 -8.08 0.60 0.49
CA THR A 232 -9.52 0.44 0.22
C THR A 232 -10.41 0.73 1.41
N GLY A 233 -9.84 0.90 2.59
CA GLY A 233 -10.56 1.23 3.82
C GLY A 233 -9.63 1.73 4.91
N PRO A 234 -10.14 2.28 6.00
CA PRO A 234 -9.33 2.78 7.10
C PRO A 234 -8.68 1.64 7.91
N PRO A 235 -7.72 1.94 8.80
CA PRO A 235 -7.27 0.99 9.82
C PRO A 235 -8.47 0.44 10.61
N ASN A 236 -8.40 -0.82 11.00
CA ASN A 236 -9.51 -1.57 11.62
C ASN A 236 -10.76 -1.70 10.75
N GLY A 237 -10.62 -1.47 9.45
CA GLY A 237 -11.73 -1.43 8.51
C GLY A 237 -12.42 -2.79 8.30
N LEU A 238 -11.73 -3.91 8.55
CA LEU A 238 -12.40 -5.23 8.54
C LEU A 238 -13.54 -5.30 9.59
N ASN A 239 -13.42 -4.55 10.68
CA ASN A 239 -14.43 -4.48 11.73
C ASN A 239 -15.44 -3.35 11.53
N THR A 240 -15.05 -2.25 10.91
CA THR A 240 -15.88 -1.02 10.88
C THR A 240 -16.49 -0.74 9.51
N ARG A 241 -15.82 -1.15 8.44
CA ARG A 241 -16.21 -0.91 7.03
C ARG A 241 -15.82 -2.09 6.15
N PRO A 242 -16.34 -3.31 6.45
CA PRO A 242 -15.96 -4.50 5.71
C PRO A 242 -16.37 -4.38 4.24
N ARG A 243 -15.45 -4.74 3.34
CA ARG A 243 -15.68 -4.92 1.91
C ARG A 243 -15.46 -6.39 1.60
N LEU A 244 -16.47 -7.03 0.99
CA LEU A 244 -16.44 -8.47 0.77
C LEU A 244 -15.78 -8.81 -0.55
N VAL A 245 -14.87 -9.76 -0.50
CA VAL A 245 -14.49 -10.58 -1.65
C VAL A 245 -15.55 -11.65 -1.80
N THR A 246 -16.09 -11.80 -2.99
CA THR A 246 -17.07 -12.86 -3.31
C THR A 246 -16.56 -13.68 -4.50
N PRO A 247 -17.13 -14.89 -4.74
CA PRO A 247 -16.71 -15.72 -5.89
C PRO A 247 -16.84 -15.04 -7.27
N ILE A 248 -17.61 -13.97 -7.35
CA ILE A 248 -17.85 -13.25 -8.61
C ILE A 248 -17.40 -11.78 -8.58
N ASP A 249 -16.93 -11.29 -7.44
CA ASP A 249 -16.53 -9.89 -7.26
C ASP A 249 -15.29 -9.80 -6.38
N PRO A 250 -14.11 -9.57 -6.96
CA PRO A 250 -12.87 -9.38 -6.19
C PRO A 250 -12.86 -8.04 -5.48
N VAL A 251 -12.02 -7.92 -4.47
CA VAL A 251 -11.60 -6.61 -3.95
C VAL A 251 -10.36 -6.18 -4.73
N GLU A 252 -10.45 -5.05 -5.41
CA GLU A 252 -9.40 -4.55 -6.29
C GLU A 252 -9.19 -3.05 -6.07
N ALA A 253 -7.93 -2.62 -6.14
CA ALA A 253 -7.55 -1.22 -6.17
C ALA A 253 -6.36 -1.00 -7.09
N THR A 254 -6.19 0.25 -7.54
CA THR A 254 -5.07 0.68 -8.38
C THR A 254 -4.43 1.92 -7.77
N MET A 255 -3.10 1.92 -7.71
CA MET A 255 -2.29 3.07 -7.34
C MET A 255 -1.41 3.47 -8.51
N THR A 256 -1.34 4.76 -8.81
CA THR A 256 -0.46 5.32 -9.83
C THR A 256 0.49 6.33 -9.21
N TRP A 257 1.77 6.22 -9.51
CA TRP A 257 2.78 7.23 -9.30
C TRP A 257 3.13 7.86 -10.63
N SER A 258 2.92 9.16 -10.77
CA SER A 258 3.32 9.91 -11.96
C SER A 258 4.28 11.04 -11.56
N TRP A 259 5.28 11.32 -12.38
CA TRP A 259 6.34 12.26 -12.02
C TRP A 259 6.72 13.18 -13.16
N ARG A 260 7.32 14.28 -12.78
CA ARG A 260 7.99 15.22 -13.69
C ARG A 260 9.23 15.81 -13.00
N ARG A 261 10.26 16.08 -13.79
CA ARG A 261 11.42 16.84 -13.32
C ARG A 261 11.06 18.33 -13.20
N LEU A 262 11.67 18.99 -12.22
CA LEU A 262 11.51 20.41 -11.96
C LEU A 262 12.68 21.23 -12.48
#